data_83a15e8d056f27bda82182942abf9af6
#
_entry.id   83a15e8d056f27bda82182942abf9af6
#
_cell.length_a   1.000
_cell.length_b   1.000
_cell.length_c   1.000
_cell.angle_alpha   90.00
_cell.angle_beta   90.00
_cell.angle_gamma   90.00
#
_symmetry.space_group_name_H-M   'P 1'
#
loop_
_entity.id
_entity.type
_entity.pdbx_description
1 polymer ?
#
loop_
_entity_poly.entity_id
_entity_poly.type
_entity_poly.pdbx_seq_one_letter_code
_entity_poly.pdbx_strand_id
1 'polypeptide(L)'
;MLLALPKNTADFVMLNLNYHDVYWISDKYKVPKMDPNAFLKTVYDAMKPGAVIGVIDHVANPNEDTRATVDKLHRIDPNVVKADFERAGFKLVGTSDILRNPADDHSLLVFDPKVKGKTDRVIFKFQKPA
;
A
#
# COMPACT_ATOMS: atom_id res chain seq x y z
N MET A 1 7.74 -4.79 13.24
CA MET A 1 7.06 -3.76 14.04
C MET A 1 5.65 -4.22 14.34
N LEU A 2 5.31 -4.23 15.62
CA LEU A 2 3.93 -4.50 16.03
C LEU A 2 3.17 -3.19 16.08
N LEU A 3 2.11 -3.10 15.29
CA LEU A 3 1.21 -1.97 15.30
C LEU A 3 0.13 -2.22 16.35
N ALA A 4 0.14 -1.44 17.43
CA ALA A 4 -0.86 -1.56 18.49
C ALA A 4 -1.79 -0.36 18.42
N LEU A 5 -3.02 -0.59 17.97
CA LEU A 5 -4.05 0.44 17.82
C LEU A 5 -5.30 0.06 18.60
N PRO A 6 -5.97 1.04 19.23
CA PRO A 6 -7.28 0.79 19.86
C PRO A 6 -8.30 0.34 18.81
N LYS A 7 -9.17 -0.60 19.18
CA LYS A 7 -10.21 -1.10 18.29
C LYS A 7 -11.34 -0.07 18.12
N ASN A 8 -11.92 -0.01 16.91
CA ASN A 8 -13.12 0.79 16.61
C ASN A 8 -13.00 2.28 16.97
N THR A 9 -11.84 2.88 16.72
CA THR A 9 -11.57 4.27 17.07
C THR A 9 -11.29 5.18 15.88
N ALA A 10 -10.78 4.66 14.78
CA ALA A 10 -10.40 5.47 13.62
C ALA A 10 -11.59 5.73 12.70
N ASP A 11 -11.82 6.99 12.37
CA ASP A 11 -12.81 7.41 11.38
C ASP A 11 -12.27 7.39 9.96
N PHE A 12 -10.95 7.60 9.82
CA PHE A 12 -10.25 7.64 8.54
C PHE A 12 -8.80 7.22 8.74
N VAL A 13 -8.26 6.47 7.77
CA VAL A 13 -6.85 6.08 7.72
C VAL A 13 -6.28 6.45 6.36
N MET A 14 -5.03 6.92 6.33
CA MET A 14 -4.32 7.23 5.10
C MET A 14 -2.98 6.50 5.08
N LEU A 15 -2.76 5.73 4.03
CA LEU A 15 -1.46 5.11 3.74
C LEU A 15 -0.90 5.77 2.47
N ASN A 16 0.03 6.72 2.67
CA ASN A 16 0.59 7.50 1.57
C ASN A 16 2.02 7.07 1.30
N LEU A 17 2.23 6.35 0.19
CA LEU A 17 3.53 5.90 -0.29
C LEU A 17 4.26 4.99 0.70
N ASN A 18 3.52 4.24 1.51
CA ASN A 18 4.11 3.39 2.55
C ASN A 18 3.50 1.99 2.67
N TYR A 19 2.41 1.67 1.97
CA TYR A 19 1.87 0.32 2.04
C TYR A 19 2.86 -0.71 1.47
N HIS A 20 3.60 -0.38 0.42
CA HIS A 20 4.61 -1.28 -0.14
C HIS A 20 5.66 -1.68 0.91
N ASP A 21 5.93 -0.83 1.89
CA ASP A 21 6.89 -1.11 2.96
C ASP A 21 6.49 -2.30 3.85
N VAL A 22 5.24 -2.70 3.85
CA VAL A 22 4.78 -3.92 4.54
C VAL A 22 5.46 -5.17 3.94
N TYR A 23 5.85 -5.10 2.68
CA TYR A 23 6.58 -6.16 1.98
C TYR A 23 8.09 -6.00 2.03
N TRP A 24 8.60 -4.91 2.59
CA TRP A 24 10.03 -4.62 2.62
C TRP A 24 10.68 -5.28 3.83
N ILE A 25 11.86 -5.88 3.60
CA ILE A 25 12.71 -6.46 4.64
C ILE A 25 14.09 -5.85 4.49
N SER A 26 14.68 -5.37 5.59
CA SER A 26 16.03 -4.80 5.56
C SER A 26 16.78 -5.07 6.86
N ASP A 27 17.88 -5.80 6.77
CA ASP A 27 18.78 -5.99 7.91
C ASP A 27 19.51 -4.70 8.25
N LYS A 28 19.90 -3.94 7.23
CA LYS A 28 20.61 -2.67 7.40
C LYS A 28 19.80 -1.66 8.21
N TYR A 29 18.50 -1.55 7.93
CA TYR A 29 17.62 -0.61 8.59
C TYR A 29 16.76 -1.28 9.69
N LYS A 30 17.05 -2.55 10.01
CA LYS A 30 16.34 -3.32 11.05
C LYS A 30 14.83 -3.38 10.81
N VAL A 31 14.45 -3.62 9.55
CA VAL A 31 13.05 -3.81 9.17
C VAL A 31 12.77 -5.31 9.06
N PRO A 32 12.00 -5.87 10.01
CA PRO A 32 11.70 -7.30 10.01
C PRO A 32 10.67 -7.65 8.94
N LYS A 33 10.58 -8.94 8.63
CA LYS A 33 9.53 -9.46 7.75
C LYS A 33 8.17 -9.27 8.43
N MET A 34 7.25 -8.62 7.71
CA MET A 34 5.87 -8.42 8.16
C MET A 34 4.93 -9.32 7.37
N ASP A 35 3.82 -9.69 8.00
CA ASP A 35 2.70 -10.36 7.34
C ASP A 35 1.67 -9.29 6.93
N PRO A 36 1.42 -9.10 5.62
CA PRO A 36 0.44 -8.11 5.17
C PRO A 36 -0.97 -8.35 5.72
N ASN A 37 -1.36 -9.62 5.89
CA ASN A 37 -2.66 -9.96 6.45
C ASN A 37 -2.78 -9.53 7.92
N ALA A 38 -1.73 -9.75 8.71
CA ALA A 38 -1.71 -9.34 10.12
C ALA A 38 -1.72 -7.81 10.24
N PHE A 39 -0.95 -7.12 9.40
CA PHE A 39 -0.93 -5.66 9.36
C PHE A 39 -2.33 -5.11 9.05
N LEU A 40 -2.96 -5.59 7.98
CA LEU A 40 -4.28 -5.09 7.57
C LEU A 40 -5.38 -5.47 8.56
N LYS A 41 -5.26 -6.62 9.23
CA LYS A 41 -6.20 -6.97 10.30
C LYS A 41 -6.14 -5.97 11.44
N THR A 42 -4.94 -5.58 11.85
CA THR A 42 -4.77 -4.56 12.91
C THR A 42 -5.39 -3.23 12.50
N VAL A 43 -5.15 -2.78 11.27
CA VAL A 43 -5.75 -1.54 10.75
C VAL A 43 -7.28 -1.66 10.66
N TYR A 44 -7.76 -2.77 10.13
CA TYR A 44 -9.21 -3.03 10.01
C TYR A 44 -9.91 -2.98 11.36
N ASP A 45 -9.34 -3.65 12.36
CA ASP A 45 -9.92 -3.69 13.71
C ASP A 45 -9.90 -2.31 14.38
N ALA A 46 -8.91 -1.47 14.07
CA ALA A 46 -8.82 -0.11 14.61
C ALA A 46 -9.84 0.85 14.00
N MET A 47 -10.37 0.54 12.83
CA MET A 47 -11.32 1.40 12.12
C MET A 47 -12.75 1.14 12.58
N LYS A 48 -13.54 2.20 12.68
CA LYS A 48 -14.98 2.09 12.93
C LYS A 48 -15.68 1.44 11.73
N PRO A 49 -16.78 0.70 11.95
CA PRO A 49 -17.63 0.27 10.84
C PRO A 49 -18.03 1.46 9.96
N GLY A 50 -17.90 1.32 8.65
CA GLY A 50 -18.17 2.38 7.69
C GLY A 50 -17.01 3.34 7.44
N ALA A 51 -15.93 3.25 8.21
CA ALA A 51 -14.76 4.12 8.04
C ALA A 51 -14.03 3.82 6.73
N VAL A 52 -13.29 4.80 6.24
CA VAL A 52 -12.61 4.77 4.95
C VAL A 52 -11.10 4.78 5.14
N ILE A 53 -10.39 4.05 4.29
CA ILE A 53 -8.94 4.10 4.18
C ILE A 53 -8.53 4.49 2.76
N GLY A 54 -7.71 5.53 2.66
CA GLY A 54 -7.08 5.95 1.40
C GLY A 54 -5.70 5.33 1.27
N VAL A 55 -5.38 4.84 0.07
CA VAL A 55 -4.08 4.24 -0.23
C VAL A 55 -3.53 4.88 -1.49
N ILE A 56 -2.33 5.44 -1.39
CA ILE A 56 -1.55 5.95 -2.53
C ILE A 56 -0.24 5.18 -2.54
N ASP A 57 0.14 4.63 -3.70
CA ASP A 57 1.42 3.95 -3.79
C ASP A 57 2.00 3.99 -5.20
N HIS A 58 3.32 3.73 -5.29
CA HIS A 58 4.06 3.66 -6.54
C HIS A 58 3.73 2.36 -7.28
N VAL A 59 3.38 2.48 -8.54
CA VAL A 59 2.94 1.35 -9.36
C VAL A 59 4.11 0.50 -9.82
N ALA A 60 4.02 -0.81 -9.61
CA ALA A 60 4.91 -1.82 -10.18
C ALA A 60 4.20 -2.54 -11.34
N ASN A 61 5.01 -3.18 -12.19
CA ASN A 61 4.48 -4.04 -13.24
C ASN A 61 3.89 -5.33 -12.64
N PRO A 62 2.87 -5.90 -13.30
CA PRO A 62 2.25 -7.14 -12.81
C PRO A 62 3.15 -8.36 -12.99
N ASN A 63 2.79 -9.45 -12.27
CA ASN A 63 3.41 -10.77 -12.40
C ASN A 63 4.87 -10.88 -11.92
N GLU A 64 5.31 -9.95 -11.08
CA GLU A 64 6.62 -10.01 -10.45
C GLU A 64 6.48 -10.43 -8.98
N ASP A 65 7.59 -10.97 -8.40
CA ASP A 65 7.62 -11.23 -6.96
C ASP A 65 7.50 -9.92 -6.19
N THR A 66 6.50 -9.81 -5.35
CA THR A 66 6.19 -8.55 -4.65
C THR A 66 7.32 -8.10 -3.74
N ARG A 67 7.88 -9.00 -2.93
CA ARG A 67 8.96 -8.62 -2.00
C ARG A 67 10.23 -8.23 -2.75
N ALA A 68 10.58 -8.95 -3.81
CA ALA A 68 11.75 -8.62 -4.62
C ALA A 68 11.58 -7.27 -5.32
N THR A 69 10.41 -6.99 -5.87
CA THR A 69 10.11 -5.73 -6.54
C THR A 69 10.12 -4.56 -5.56
N VAL A 70 9.55 -4.72 -4.38
CA VAL A 70 9.57 -3.69 -3.33
C VAL A 70 11.02 -3.42 -2.89
N ASP A 71 11.81 -4.45 -2.65
CA ASP A 71 13.21 -4.26 -2.25
C ASP A 71 14.03 -3.52 -3.29
N LYS A 72 13.84 -3.85 -4.56
CA LYS A 72 14.59 -3.27 -5.67
C LYS A 72 14.10 -1.87 -6.06
N LEU A 73 12.79 -1.67 -6.13
CA LEU A 73 12.19 -0.50 -6.76
C LEU A 73 11.33 0.36 -5.83
N HIS A 74 10.95 -0.13 -4.65
CA HIS A 74 9.94 0.49 -3.76
C HIS A 74 8.63 0.74 -4.48
N ARG A 75 8.20 -0.23 -5.29
CA ARG A 75 6.95 -0.21 -6.05
C ARG A 75 6.14 -1.45 -5.73
N ILE A 76 4.81 -1.34 -5.84
CA ILE A 76 3.91 -2.47 -5.62
C ILE A 76 2.87 -2.55 -6.75
N ASP A 77 2.56 -3.77 -7.20
CA ASP A 77 1.50 -4.00 -8.18
C ASP A 77 0.15 -3.62 -7.58
N PRO A 78 -0.62 -2.72 -8.22
CA PRO A 78 -1.96 -2.33 -7.73
C PRO A 78 -2.90 -3.52 -7.52
N ASN A 79 -2.77 -4.58 -8.30
CA ASN A 79 -3.60 -5.78 -8.12
C ASN A 79 -3.29 -6.52 -6.83
N VAL A 80 -2.03 -6.50 -6.37
CA VAL A 80 -1.64 -7.05 -5.07
C VAL A 80 -2.30 -6.25 -3.95
N VAL A 81 -2.28 -4.92 -4.04
CA VAL A 81 -2.93 -4.04 -3.05
C VAL A 81 -4.42 -4.36 -2.97
N LYS A 82 -5.11 -4.42 -4.10
CA LYS A 82 -6.55 -4.74 -4.13
C LYS A 82 -6.85 -6.09 -3.50
N ALA A 83 -6.10 -7.12 -3.88
CA ALA A 83 -6.31 -8.48 -3.35
C ALA A 83 -6.07 -8.55 -1.85
N ASP A 84 -5.03 -7.88 -1.35
CA ASP A 84 -4.72 -7.85 0.08
C ASP A 84 -5.84 -7.19 0.88
N PHE A 85 -6.31 -6.03 0.43
CA PHE A 85 -7.37 -5.29 1.13
C PHE A 85 -8.71 -6.02 1.08
N GLU A 86 -9.08 -6.61 -0.06
CA GLU A 86 -10.29 -7.41 -0.19
C GLU A 86 -10.25 -8.64 0.73
N ARG A 87 -9.11 -9.32 0.80
CA ARG A 87 -8.92 -10.46 1.69
C ARG A 87 -9.05 -10.06 3.17
N ALA A 88 -8.66 -8.84 3.52
CA ALA A 88 -8.79 -8.32 4.88
C ALA A 88 -10.23 -7.92 5.23
N GLY A 89 -11.14 -7.86 4.25
CA GLY A 89 -12.54 -7.53 4.47
C GLY A 89 -12.95 -6.14 3.99
N PHE A 90 -12.02 -5.35 3.44
CA PHE A 90 -12.34 -4.04 2.89
C PHE A 90 -13.03 -4.15 1.52
N LYS A 91 -13.82 -3.13 1.20
CA LYS A 91 -14.45 -2.99 -0.10
C LYS A 91 -13.86 -1.78 -0.83
N LEU A 92 -13.44 -1.98 -2.09
CA LEU A 92 -13.00 -0.88 -2.94
C LEU A 92 -14.22 -0.02 -3.34
N VAL A 93 -14.21 1.25 -2.95
CA VAL A 93 -15.33 2.16 -3.22
C VAL A 93 -14.96 3.34 -4.11
N GLY A 94 -13.71 3.49 -4.46
CA GLY A 94 -13.29 4.54 -5.40
C GLY A 94 -11.83 4.42 -5.81
N THR A 95 -11.52 4.99 -6.98
CA THR A 95 -10.17 5.13 -7.52
C THR A 95 -10.01 6.51 -8.11
N SER A 96 -8.76 6.98 -8.26
CA SER A 96 -8.45 8.21 -8.98
C SER A 96 -7.20 8.02 -9.82
N ASP A 97 -7.22 8.57 -11.03
CA ASP A 97 -6.09 8.54 -11.96
C ASP A 97 -5.24 9.82 -11.94
N ILE A 98 -5.54 10.73 -11.01
CA ILE A 98 -4.89 12.06 -10.99
C ILE A 98 -3.36 11.97 -10.81
N LEU A 99 -2.83 10.91 -10.20
CA LEU A 99 -1.41 10.70 -10.01
C LEU A 99 -0.80 9.70 -10.99
N ARG A 100 -1.56 9.21 -11.97
CA ARG A 100 -1.03 8.32 -12.99
C ARG A 100 -0.08 9.08 -13.92
N ASN A 101 1.05 8.46 -14.23
CA ASN A 101 2.05 9.03 -15.14
C ASN A 101 2.49 7.98 -16.16
N PRO A 102 1.96 8.02 -17.39
CA PRO A 102 2.31 7.04 -18.42
C PRO A 102 3.76 7.12 -18.91
N ALA A 103 4.47 8.21 -18.62
CA ALA A 103 5.89 8.34 -18.96
C ALA A 103 6.81 7.50 -18.04
N ASP A 104 6.31 7.05 -16.89
CA ASP A 104 7.02 6.16 -15.97
C ASP A 104 6.70 4.71 -16.34
N ASP A 105 7.70 3.97 -16.82
CA ASP A 105 7.52 2.57 -17.24
C ASP A 105 7.68 1.56 -16.09
N HIS A 106 7.83 2.05 -14.85
CA HIS A 106 7.95 1.25 -13.62
C HIS A 106 9.27 0.50 -13.46
N SER A 107 10.26 0.80 -14.32
CA SER A 107 11.55 0.09 -14.29
C SER A 107 12.59 0.70 -13.36
N LEU A 108 12.40 1.93 -12.92
CA LEU A 108 13.37 2.66 -12.10
C LEU A 108 12.96 2.66 -10.63
N LEU A 109 13.97 2.63 -9.75
CA LEU A 109 13.78 2.91 -8.33
C LEU A 109 13.08 4.27 -8.18
N VAL A 110 12.13 4.36 -7.26
CA VAL A 110 11.32 5.59 -7.09
C VAL A 110 12.16 6.81 -6.71
N PHE A 111 13.37 6.61 -6.17
CA PHE A 111 14.31 7.69 -5.82
C PHE A 111 15.24 8.08 -6.96
N ASP A 112 15.18 7.37 -8.11
CA ASP A 112 15.99 7.76 -9.27
C ASP A 112 15.62 9.19 -9.70
N PRO A 113 16.61 10.07 -9.96
CA PRO A 113 16.33 11.47 -10.30
C PRO A 113 15.40 11.65 -11.51
N LYS A 114 15.35 10.68 -12.41
CA LYS A 114 14.48 10.73 -13.60
C LYS A 114 13.00 10.64 -13.25
N VAL A 115 12.65 10.00 -12.13
CA VAL A 115 11.24 9.76 -11.74
C VAL A 115 10.89 10.26 -10.35
N LYS A 116 11.86 10.67 -9.54
CA LYS A 116 11.62 11.11 -8.16
C LYS A 116 10.56 12.23 -8.13
N GLY A 117 9.54 12.04 -7.31
CA GLY A 117 8.44 12.98 -7.16
C GLY A 117 7.40 12.95 -8.28
N LYS A 118 7.61 12.13 -9.32
CA LYS A 118 6.72 12.04 -10.49
C LYS A 118 6.52 10.61 -10.97
N THR A 119 6.65 9.63 -10.08
CA THR A 119 6.36 8.23 -10.40
C THR A 119 4.89 8.06 -10.77
N ASP A 120 4.59 6.99 -11.53
CA ASP A 120 3.22 6.56 -11.73
C ASP A 120 2.67 6.03 -10.42
N ARG A 121 1.58 6.60 -9.93
CA ARG A 121 0.98 6.26 -8.64
C ARG A 121 -0.50 5.97 -8.80
N VAL A 122 -0.96 5.02 -7.99
CA VAL A 122 -2.36 4.64 -7.92
C VAL A 122 -2.98 5.23 -6.65
N ILE A 123 -4.26 5.57 -6.72
CA ILE A 123 -5.04 6.03 -5.57
C ILE A 123 -6.26 5.11 -5.43
N PHE A 124 -6.39 4.48 -4.27
CA PHE A 124 -7.55 3.66 -3.93
C PHE A 124 -8.24 4.20 -2.69
N LYS A 125 -9.56 4.11 -2.69
CA LYS A 125 -10.39 4.34 -1.52
C LYS A 125 -11.10 3.04 -1.17
N PHE A 126 -10.78 2.49 0.00
CA PHE A 126 -11.45 1.31 0.54
C PHE A 126 -12.32 1.69 1.72
N GLN A 127 -13.32 0.88 1.99
CA GLN A 127 -14.22 1.08 3.11
C GLN A 127 -14.35 -0.20 3.93
N LYS A 128 -14.32 -0.05 5.26
CA LYS A 128 -14.73 -1.12 6.16
C LYS A 128 -16.25 -1.18 6.14
N PRO A 129 -16.88 -2.31 5.78
CA PRO A 129 -18.33 -2.42 5.77
C PRO A 129 -18.96 -2.05 7.13
N ALA A 130 -20.11 -1.47 7.06
CA ALA A 130 -20.86 -1.06 8.26
C ALA A 130 -21.36 -2.26 9.09
#